data_ec081413e22d1a3ff48574719529dd84
#
_entry.id   ec081413e22d1a3ff48574719529dd84
#
_cell.length_a   1.000
_cell.length_b   1.000
_cell.length_c   1.000
_cell.angle_alpha   90.00
_cell.angle_beta   90.00
_cell.angle_gamma   90.00
#
_symmetry.space_group_name_H-M   'P 1'
#
loop_
_entity.id
_entity.type
_entity.pdbx_description
1 polymer ?
#
loop_
_entity_poly.entity_id
_entity_poly.type
_entity_poly.pdbx_seq_one_letter_code
_entity_poly.pdbx_strand_id
1 'polypeptide(L)'
;GAAQVLAGLRERLPGTILLVFQPAEEGVPEGERGGAPLMLEEGLLEIAKPDAAFALHVGSNLNTGAVSVRPGPLMAGSDFFRVIVTGRQSHGSRPWQGVDAIAVAAQIINSLQTIVSRQVDITALPAVVSVGAINGGVRHNIIAETVEMLGTIRTFSPAMRQDIIDRIGRTVTNVAEANGASARLEMMPAPNPVLENDPALTARAVESLRAVLPQEGCVASRN
;
A
#
# COMPACT_ATOMS: atom_id res chain seq x y z
N GLY A 1 -17.72 -22.09 -2.28
CA GLY A 1 -18.01 -22.21 -3.73
C GLY A 1 -16.93 -23.03 -4.41
N ALA A 2 -15.78 -22.42 -4.80
CA ALA A 2 -14.74 -23.10 -5.60
C ALA A 2 -14.27 -24.43 -5.00
N ALA A 3 -13.98 -24.47 -3.69
CA ALA A 3 -13.55 -25.68 -2.99
C ALA A 3 -14.55 -26.85 -3.13
N GLN A 4 -15.85 -26.58 -3.02
CA GLN A 4 -16.90 -27.59 -3.16
C GLN A 4 -16.97 -28.15 -4.59
N VAL A 5 -16.89 -27.25 -5.57
CA VAL A 5 -16.89 -27.65 -7.00
C VAL A 5 -15.66 -28.47 -7.32
N LEU A 6 -14.47 -28.03 -6.92
CA LEU A 6 -13.22 -28.73 -7.16
C LEU A 6 -13.17 -30.11 -6.46
N ALA A 7 -13.67 -30.21 -5.23
CA ALA A 7 -13.79 -31.50 -4.53
C ALA A 7 -14.69 -32.48 -5.27
N GLY A 8 -15.80 -32.03 -5.85
CA GLY A 8 -16.68 -32.84 -6.67
C GLY A 8 -16.09 -33.29 -8.03
N LEU A 9 -15.01 -32.61 -8.46
CA LEU A 9 -14.31 -32.91 -9.71
C LEU A 9 -12.98 -33.66 -9.50
N ARG A 10 -12.66 -34.06 -8.25
CA ARG A 10 -11.36 -34.62 -7.86
C ARG A 10 -10.83 -35.68 -8.81
N GLU A 11 -11.65 -36.64 -9.17
CA GLU A 11 -11.27 -37.78 -10.06
C GLU A 11 -10.99 -37.33 -11.51
N ARG A 12 -11.36 -36.10 -11.86
CA ARG A 12 -11.22 -35.54 -13.22
C ARG A 12 -10.09 -34.50 -13.32
N LEU A 13 -9.50 -34.14 -12.21
CA LEU A 13 -8.46 -33.11 -12.16
C LEU A 13 -7.08 -33.76 -12.41
N PRO A 14 -6.31 -33.29 -13.39
CA PRO A 14 -5.01 -33.86 -13.75
C PRO A 14 -3.89 -33.26 -12.91
N GLY A 15 -4.03 -33.18 -11.58
CA GLY A 15 -3.03 -32.58 -10.74
C GLY A 15 -3.47 -32.36 -9.30
N THR A 16 -2.70 -31.59 -8.55
CA THR A 16 -2.97 -31.27 -7.15
C THR A 16 -3.44 -29.82 -7.02
N ILE A 17 -4.49 -29.61 -6.23
CA ILE A 17 -4.99 -28.29 -5.89
C ILE A 17 -4.81 -28.06 -4.40
N LEU A 18 -4.05 -27.03 -4.05
CA LEU A 18 -3.92 -26.52 -2.71
C LEU A 18 -4.93 -25.37 -2.50
N LEU A 19 -5.85 -25.55 -1.56
CA LEU A 19 -6.79 -24.50 -1.15
C LEU A 19 -6.19 -23.74 0.02
N VAL A 20 -5.97 -22.43 -0.18
CA VAL A 20 -5.39 -21.54 0.82
C VAL A 20 -6.49 -20.65 1.38
N PHE A 21 -6.70 -20.72 2.71
CA PHE A 21 -7.63 -19.88 3.45
C PHE A 21 -6.81 -18.94 4.34
N GLN A 22 -6.57 -17.72 3.88
CA GLN A 22 -5.73 -16.75 4.57
C GLN A 22 -6.46 -16.17 5.78
N PRO A 23 -5.88 -16.26 7.00
CA PRO A 23 -6.43 -15.59 8.17
C PRO A 23 -6.12 -14.10 8.13
N ALA A 24 -7.03 -13.26 8.65
CA ALA A 24 -6.84 -11.82 8.80
C ALA A 24 -6.37 -11.10 7.53
N GLU A 25 -6.97 -11.43 6.36
CA GLU A 25 -6.59 -10.85 5.07
C GLU A 25 -6.85 -9.36 5.03
N GLU A 26 -7.96 -8.87 5.58
CA GLU A 26 -8.38 -7.47 5.64
C GLU A 26 -7.66 -6.64 6.72
N GLY A 27 -6.77 -7.26 7.46
CA GLY A 27 -5.95 -6.63 8.48
C GLY A 27 -5.83 -7.46 9.75
N VAL A 28 -4.63 -7.46 10.29
CA VAL A 28 -4.31 -8.17 11.53
C VAL A 28 -4.64 -7.28 12.72
N PRO A 29 -5.26 -7.78 13.80
CA PRO A 29 -5.45 -7.01 15.03
C PRO A 29 -4.14 -6.44 15.56
N GLU A 30 -4.22 -5.30 16.25
CA GLU A 30 -3.04 -4.64 16.81
C GLU A 30 -2.28 -5.58 17.77
N GLY A 31 -0.97 -5.71 17.55
CA GLY A 31 -0.11 -6.59 18.35
C GLY A 31 -0.12 -8.06 17.94
N GLU A 32 -0.92 -8.46 16.95
CA GLU A 32 -0.97 -9.82 16.43
C GLU A 32 -0.21 -9.96 15.11
N ARG A 33 0.07 -11.22 14.74
CA ARG A 33 0.66 -11.58 13.44
C ARG A 33 -0.33 -12.44 12.67
N GLY A 34 -0.39 -12.26 11.37
CA GLY A 34 -1.34 -13.00 10.53
C GLY A 34 -1.14 -12.72 9.04
N GLY A 35 -2.15 -13.06 8.26
CA GLY A 35 -2.16 -12.86 6.82
C GLY A 35 -1.18 -13.74 6.07
N ALA A 36 -0.94 -13.41 4.79
CA ALA A 36 -0.04 -14.15 3.92
C ALA A 36 1.42 -14.20 4.42
N PRO A 37 1.99 -13.13 5.01
CA PRO A 37 3.35 -13.19 5.53
C PRO A 37 3.55 -14.30 6.57
N LEU A 38 2.63 -14.42 7.53
CA LEU A 38 2.70 -15.47 8.54
C LEU A 38 2.57 -16.87 7.92
N MET A 39 1.64 -17.07 7.01
CA MET A 39 1.49 -18.36 6.33
C MET A 39 2.74 -18.76 5.54
N LEU A 40 3.42 -17.81 4.90
CA LEU A 40 4.68 -18.05 4.19
C LEU A 40 5.81 -18.41 5.15
N GLU A 41 5.93 -17.72 6.27
CA GLU A 41 6.91 -18.03 7.32
C GLU A 41 6.67 -19.41 7.96
N GLU A 42 5.41 -19.82 8.09
CA GLU A 42 5.01 -21.14 8.60
C GLU A 42 5.12 -22.25 7.55
N GLY A 43 5.66 -21.97 6.37
CA GLY A 43 5.99 -22.98 5.37
C GLY A 43 4.87 -23.32 4.38
N LEU A 44 3.96 -22.38 4.10
CA LEU A 44 2.89 -22.60 3.10
C LEU A 44 3.43 -23.18 1.77
N LEU A 45 4.56 -22.65 1.29
CA LEU A 45 5.15 -23.09 0.03
C LEU A 45 5.98 -24.38 0.16
N GLU A 46 6.21 -24.86 1.38
CA GLU A 46 6.85 -26.16 1.63
C GLU A 46 5.86 -27.32 1.58
N ILE A 47 4.58 -27.05 1.91
CA ILE A 47 3.48 -28.03 1.81
C ILE A 47 3.28 -28.46 0.35
N ALA A 48 3.29 -27.50 -0.57
CA ALA A 48 3.24 -27.72 -1.99
C ALA A 48 3.98 -26.57 -2.71
N LYS A 49 4.74 -26.89 -3.75
CA LYS A 49 5.34 -25.89 -4.64
C LYS A 49 4.36 -25.68 -5.80
N PRO A 50 3.51 -24.66 -5.77
CA PRO A 50 2.52 -24.45 -6.81
C PRO A 50 3.18 -23.98 -8.11
N ASP A 51 2.73 -24.53 -9.25
CA ASP A 51 3.11 -24.03 -10.57
C ASP A 51 2.37 -22.73 -10.92
N ALA A 52 1.20 -22.51 -10.31
CA ALA A 52 0.37 -21.33 -10.48
C ALA A 52 -0.49 -21.05 -9.25
N ALA A 53 -0.77 -19.79 -8.98
CA ALA A 53 -1.71 -19.37 -7.95
C ALA A 53 -2.79 -18.47 -8.55
N PHE A 54 -4.03 -18.61 -8.07
CA PHE A 54 -5.16 -17.80 -8.47
C PHE A 54 -5.89 -17.27 -7.24
N ALA A 55 -6.29 -16.00 -7.29
CA ALA A 55 -7.16 -15.38 -6.30
C ALA A 55 -8.25 -14.55 -7.00
N LEU A 56 -9.38 -14.39 -6.34
CA LEU A 56 -10.45 -13.50 -6.78
C LEU A 56 -10.70 -12.45 -5.70
N HIS A 57 -10.71 -11.18 -6.11
CA HIS A 57 -11.10 -10.07 -5.28
C HIS A 57 -12.48 -9.56 -5.68
N VAL A 58 -13.35 -9.29 -4.71
CA VAL A 58 -14.67 -8.69 -4.97
C VAL A 58 -14.50 -7.19 -5.17
N GLY A 59 -15.00 -6.66 -6.29
CA GLY A 59 -14.96 -5.24 -6.60
C GLY A 59 -16.36 -4.63 -6.64
N SER A 60 -16.60 -3.59 -5.86
CA SER A 60 -17.88 -2.87 -5.84
C SER A 60 -18.16 -2.04 -7.11
N ASN A 61 -17.14 -1.85 -7.94
CA ASN A 61 -17.20 -1.12 -9.21
C ASN A 61 -17.55 -1.99 -10.43
N LEU A 62 -17.76 -3.30 -10.22
CA LEU A 62 -18.12 -4.24 -11.27
C LEU A 62 -19.53 -4.84 -11.02
N ASN A 63 -20.28 -5.02 -12.08
CA ASN A 63 -21.55 -5.73 -12.01
C ASN A 63 -21.33 -7.24 -11.78
N THR A 64 -22.27 -7.88 -11.10
CA THR A 64 -22.28 -9.34 -10.94
C THR A 64 -22.19 -10.03 -12.32
N GLY A 65 -21.32 -11.01 -12.44
CA GLY A 65 -21.05 -11.70 -13.69
C GLY A 65 -19.96 -11.07 -14.56
N ALA A 66 -19.38 -9.93 -14.13
CA ALA A 66 -18.22 -9.34 -14.77
C ALA A 66 -16.94 -9.64 -13.97
N VAL A 67 -15.85 -9.94 -14.68
CA VAL A 67 -14.50 -10.14 -14.11
C VAL A 67 -13.54 -9.19 -14.80
N SER A 68 -12.85 -8.38 -14.01
CA SER A 68 -11.78 -7.53 -14.50
C SER A 68 -10.43 -8.23 -14.31
N VAL A 69 -9.60 -8.23 -15.34
CA VAL A 69 -8.30 -8.87 -15.33
C VAL A 69 -7.29 -8.07 -16.14
N ARG A 70 -6.02 -8.10 -15.71
CA ARG A 70 -4.92 -7.40 -16.37
C ARG A 70 -3.63 -8.20 -16.24
N PRO A 71 -2.86 -8.39 -17.32
CA PRO A 71 -1.48 -8.87 -17.23
C PRO A 71 -0.55 -7.80 -16.65
N GLY A 72 0.49 -8.22 -15.96
CA GLY A 72 1.43 -7.34 -15.27
C GLY A 72 0.85 -6.74 -13.98
N PRO A 73 1.29 -5.54 -13.57
CA PRO A 73 0.85 -4.93 -12.32
C PRO A 73 -0.66 -4.66 -12.31
N LEU A 74 -1.39 -5.28 -11.38
CA LEU A 74 -2.85 -5.15 -11.23
C LEU A 74 -3.24 -4.25 -10.07
N MET A 75 -2.64 -4.46 -8.89
CA MET A 75 -2.87 -3.65 -7.69
C MET A 75 -1.56 -3.02 -7.23
N ALA A 76 -1.65 -1.75 -6.82
CA ALA A 76 -0.51 -1.04 -6.29
C ALA A 76 0.02 -1.69 -5.02
N GLY A 77 1.33 -1.66 -4.85
CA GLY A 77 1.95 -1.90 -3.55
C GLY A 77 1.50 -0.85 -2.55
N SER A 78 1.45 -1.24 -1.29
CA SER A 78 0.94 -0.42 -0.18
C SER A 78 1.99 -0.31 0.91
N ASP A 79 2.44 0.91 1.16
CA ASP A 79 3.31 1.24 2.28
C ASP A 79 2.64 2.23 3.21
N PHE A 80 2.99 2.14 4.48
CA PHE A 80 2.60 3.11 5.50
C PHE A 80 3.84 3.74 6.10
N PHE A 81 3.75 5.02 6.40
CA PHE A 81 4.84 5.74 7.01
C PHE A 81 4.35 6.65 8.15
N ARG A 82 5.26 6.91 9.06
CA ARG A 82 5.12 7.90 10.13
C ARG A 82 6.19 8.94 9.98
N VAL A 83 5.83 10.20 10.13
CA VAL A 83 6.77 11.31 10.26
C VAL A 83 6.60 11.93 11.64
N ILE A 84 7.68 12.08 12.36
CA ILE A 84 7.70 12.75 13.67
C ILE A 84 8.54 14.00 13.53
N VAL A 85 7.91 15.16 13.75
CA VAL A 85 8.55 16.46 13.76
C VAL A 85 8.78 16.86 15.21
N THR A 86 9.99 17.27 15.55
CA THR A 86 10.36 17.74 16.88
C THR A 86 10.91 19.15 16.79
N GLY A 87 10.22 20.06 17.45
CA GLY A 87 10.58 21.45 17.61
C GLY A 87 10.98 21.77 19.05
N ARG A 88 10.55 22.92 19.53
CA ARG A 88 10.77 23.36 20.92
C ARG A 88 9.58 24.17 21.41
N GLN A 89 9.02 23.75 22.53
CA GLN A 89 7.88 24.41 23.17
C GLN A 89 8.20 25.81 23.61
N SER A 90 7.21 26.71 23.51
CA SER A 90 7.24 28.05 24.09
C SER A 90 5.83 28.59 24.32
N HIS A 91 5.70 29.74 24.97
CA HIS A 91 4.43 30.43 25.07
C HIS A 91 3.98 30.94 23.70
N GLY A 92 2.71 30.78 23.33
CA GLY A 92 2.18 31.15 22.01
C GLY A 92 2.35 32.64 21.65
N SER A 93 2.44 33.55 22.65
CA SER A 93 2.76 34.96 22.42
C SER A 93 4.25 35.25 22.27
N ARG A 94 5.12 34.25 22.42
CA ARG A 94 6.57 34.37 22.30
C ARG A 94 7.15 33.28 21.41
N PRO A 95 6.66 33.14 20.15
CA PRO A 95 7.05 32.03 19.27
C PRO A 95 8.55 32.01 18.94
N TRP A 96 9.22 33.18 18.97
CA TRP A 96 10.68 33.28 18.75
C TRP A 96 11.54 32.60 19.83
N GLN A 97 10.96 32.20 20.96
CA GLN A 97 11.63 31.44 22.02
C GLN A 97 11.53 29.91 21.80
N GLY A 98 10.69 29.48 20.84
CA GLY A 98 10.45 28.10 20.50
C GLY A 98 10.85 27.75 19.07
N VAL A 99 10.44 26.56 18.64
CA VAL A 99 10.42 26.11 17.25
C VAL A 99 9.08 25.41 17.03
N ASP A 100 8.24 25.96 16.17
CA ASP A 100 6.85 25.51 16.01
C ASP A 100 6.76 24.24 15.14
N ALA A 101 6.59 23.09 15.80
CA ALA A 101 6.47 21.82 15.12
C ALA A 101 5.23 21.74 14.21
N ILE A 102 4.13 22.47 14.52
CA ILE A 102 2.94 22.51 13.68
C ILE A 102 3.20 23.26 12.37
N ALA A 103 3.84 24.42 12.46
CA ALA A 103 4.20 25.21 11.28
C ALA A 103 5.18 24.44 10.37
N VAL A 104 6.16 23.75 10.96
CA VAL A 104 7.11 22.88 10.21
C VAL A 104 6.39 21.70 9.56
N ALA A 105 5.49 21.02 10.28
CA ALA A 105 4.72 19.92 9.74
C ALA A 105 3.85 20.34 8.54
N ALA A 106 3.24 21.52 8.60
CA ALA A 106 2.47 22.06 7.47
C ALA A 106 3.34 22.28 6.22
N GLN A 107 4.58 22.80 6.39
CA GLN A 107 5.53 22.95 5.28
C GLN A 107 5.98 21.61 4.72
N ILE A 108 6.22 20.61 5.57
CA ILE A 108 6.53 19.25 5.15
C ILE A 108 5.39 18.68 4.31
N ILE A 109 4.12 18.76 4.77
CA ILE A 109 2.97 18.28 4.00
C ILE A 109 2.93 18.91 2.61
N ASN A 110 3.04 20.23 2.51
CA ASN A 110 3.05 20.93 1.23
C ASN A 110 4.20 20.47 0.32
N SER A 111 5.39 20.29 0.87
CA SER A 111 6.57 19.83 0.13
C SER A 111 6.40 18.38 -0.36
N LEU A 112 5.81 17.50 0.44
CA LEU A 112 5.55 16.11 0.05
C LEU A 112 4.63 16.02 -1.19
N GLN A 113 3.67 16.95 -1.35
CA GLN A 113 2.81 16.98 -2.54
C GLN A 113 3.61 17.21 -3.84
N THR A 114 4.77 17.84 -3.76
CA THR A 114 5.62 18.10 -4.94
C THR A 114 6.37 16.85 -5.42
N ILE A 115 6.50 15.82 -4.59
CA ILE A 115 7.20 14.59 -4.96
C ILE A 115 6.50 13.93 -6.15
N VAL A 116 5.22 13.61 -6.02
CA VAL A 116 4.45 12.97 -7.09
C VAL A 116 4.20 13.95 -8.24
N SER A 117 3.85 15.20 -7.93
CA SER A 117 3.44 16.16 -8.96
C SER A 117 4.60 16.75 -9.77
N ARG A 118 5.86 16.68 -9.33
CA ARG A 118 7.01 17.35 -9.93
C ARG A 118 8.27 16.50 -10.07
N GLN A 119 8.37 15.37 -9.39
CA GLN A 119 9.63 14.63 -9.28
C GLN A 119 9.53 13.17 -9.73
N VAL A 120 8.32 12.65 -9.92
CA VAL A 120 8.05 11.27 -10.35
C VAL A 120 7.42 11.28 -11.72
N ASP A 121 7.86 10.39 -12.61
CA ASP A 121 7.24 10.21 -13.92
C ASP A 121 5.96 9.36 -13.78
N ILE A 122 4.85 10.06 -13.54
CA ILE A 122 3.51 9.45 -13.45
C ILE A 122 2.96 8.99 -14.80
N THR A 123 3.63 9.33 -15.92
CA THR A 123 3.23 8.85 -17.25
C THR A 123 3.70 7.42 -17.49
N ALA A 124 4.79 7.01 -16.85
CA ALA A 124 5.29 5.65 -16.90
C ALA A 124 4.43 4.72 -16.01
N LEU A 125 4.26 5.08 -14.74
CA LEU A 125 3.42 4.36 -13.78
C LEU A 125 2.83 5.34 -12.76
N PRO A 126 1.57 5.17 -12.35
CA PRO A 126 0.97 6.02 -11.34
C PRO A 126 1.60 5.81 -9.95
N ALA A 127 1.61 6.89 -9.16
CA ALA A 127 2.00 6.86 -7.76
C ALA A 127 1.12 7.79 -6.93
N VAL A 128 0.95 7.45 -5.66
CA VAL A 128 0.24 8.29 -4.68
C VAL A 128 1.05 8.39 -3.41
N VAL A 129 1.15 9.60 -2.86
CA VAL A 129 1.66 9.87 -1.51
C VAL A 129 0.61 10.71 -0.80
N SER A 130 0.11 10.21 0.32
CA SER A 130 -0.90 10.91 1.11
C SER A 130 -0.53 10.94 2.58
N VAL A 131 -0.73 12.09 3.23
CA VAL A 131 -0.77 12.20 4.68
C VAL A 131 -2.24 12.13 5.08
N GLY A 132 -2.62 11.06 5.78
CA GLY A 132 -4.01 10.78 6.16
C GLY A 132 -4.37 11.24 7.56
N ALA A 133 -3.38 11.42 8.44
CA ALA A 133 -3.59 11.93 9.79
C ALA A 133 -2.42 12.81 10.23
N ILE A 134 -2.75 13.81 11.06
CA ILE A 134 -1.79 14.68 11.72
C ILE A 134 -2.26 14.96 13.13
N ASN A 135 -1.37 14.80 14.11
CA ASN A 135 -1.63 15.04 15.53
C ASN A 135 -0.52 15.84 16.15
N GLY A 136 -0.86 16.87 16.91
CA GLY A 136 0.15 17.69 17.62
C GLY A 136 -0.47 18.85 18.39
N GLY A 137 0.31 19.38 19.34
CA GLY A 137 -0.11 20.46 20.21
C GLY A 137 -1.00 20.01 21.36
N VAL A 138 -1.07 20.83 22.40
CA VAL A 138 -1.82 20.55 23.65
C VAL A 138 -2.80 21.67 24.02
N ARG A 139 -2.50 22.93 23.66
CA ARG A 139 -3.33 24.11 23.95
C ARG A 139 -3.11 25.20 22.91
N HIS A 140 -4.11 26.02 22.70
CA HIS A 140 -4.09 27.14 21.75
C HIS A 140 -3.02 28.21 22.02
N ASN A 141 -2.51 28.32 23.24
CA ASN A 141 -1.52 29.33 23.65
C ASN A 141 -0.12 28.72 23.92
N ILE A 142 0.14 27.52 23.45
CA ILE A 142 1.43 26.84 23.58
C ILE A 142 1.91 26.45 22.19
N ILE A 143 3.14 26.84 21.82
CA ILE A 143 3.83 26.36 20.63
C ILE A 143 4.11 24.86 20.82
N ALA A 144 3.67 24.05 19.87
CA ALA A 144 3.82 22.60 19.94
C ALA A 144 5.28 22.17 19.83
N GLU A 145 5.69 21.25 20.69
CA GLU A 145 7.02 20.64 20.62
C GLU A 145 7.07 19.48 19.62
N THR A 146 5.99 18.73 19.52
CA THR A 146 5.97 17.53 18.68
C THR A 146 4.71 17.47 17.82
N VAL A 147 4.88 17.03 16.59
CA VAL A 147 3.79 16.66 15.67
C VAL A 147 4.09 15.30 15.06
N GLU A 148 3.08 14.45 15.06
CA GLU A 148 3.10 13.15 14.36
C GLU A 148 2.18 13.21 13.14
N MET A 149 2.65 12.67 12.03
CA MET A 149 1.87 12.50 10.80
C MET A 149 1.92 11.03 10.37
N LEU A 150 0.77 10.50 9.95
CA LEU A 150 0.66 9.15 9.38
C LEU A 150 0.28 9.27 7.91
N GLY A 151 0.96 8.52 7.07
CA GLY A 151 0.75 8.57 5.63
C GLY A 151 0.85 7.22 4.96
N THR A 152 0.52 7.22 3.67
CA THR A 152 0.55 6.04 2.81
C THR A 152 1.20 6.35 1.48
N ILE A 153 1.87 5.33 0.91
CA ILE A 153 2.43 5.34 -0.44
C ILE A 153 1.76 4.24 -1.23
N ARG A 154 1.41 4.51 -2.49
CA ARG A 154 0.94 3.52 -3.47
C ARG A 154 1.78 3.63 -4.71
N THR A 155 2.33 2.51 -5.16
CA THR A 155 3.16 2.44 -6.38
C THR A 155 2.97 1.12 -7.10
N PHE A 156 3.29 1.11 -8.39
CA PHE A 156 3.27 -0.10 -9.22
C PHE A 156 4.68 -0.60 -9.59
N SER A 157 5.73 -0.06 -8.97
CA SER A 157 7.12 -0.44 -9.24
C SER A 157 7.95 -0.41 -7.95
N PRO A 158 8.71 -1.47 -7.65
CA PRO A 158 9.65 -1.47 -6.52
C PRO A 158 10.71 -0.35 -6.61
N ALA A 159 11.20 -0.04 -7.82
CA ALA A 159 12.18 1.02 -8.03
C ALA A 159 11.58 2.41 -7.75
N MET A 160 10.38 2.68 -8.26
CA MET A 160 9.64 3.93 -7.98
C MET A 160 9.30 4.06 -6.49
N ARG A 161 8.94 2.95 -5.85
CA ARG A 161 8.69 2.91 -4.41
C ARG A 161 9.90 3.40 -3.62
N GLN A 162 11.09 2.85 -3.90
CA GLN A 162 12.30 3.23 -3.17
C GLN A 162 12.68 4.69 -3.43
N ASP A 163 12.62 5.15 -4.66
CA ASP A 163 12.88 6.56 -5.03
C ASP A 163 11.94 7.52 -4.27
N ILE A 164 10.64 7.18 -4.16
CA ILE A 164 9.67 7.99 -3.41
C ILE A 164 10.00 8.00 -1.91
N ILE A 165 10.34 6.86 -1.32
CA ILE A 165 10.72 6.78 0.10
C ILE A 165 11.95 7.66 0.37
N ASP A 166 12.97 7.59 -0.47
CA ASP A 166 14.19 8.39 -0.34
C ASP A 166 13.90 9.90 -0.47
N ARG A 167 13.00 10.29 -1.39
CA ARG A 167 12.56 11.68 -1.55
C ARG A 167 11.77 12.17 -0.34
N ILE A 168 10.88 11.35 0.22
CA ILE A 168 10.13 11.67 1.45
C ILE A 168 11.12 11.91 2.59
N GLY A 169 12.06 10.99 2.83
CA GLY A 169 13.04 11.10 3.90
C GLY A 169 13.87 12.39 3.78
N ARG A 170 14.42 12.66 2.58
CA ARG A 170 15.18 13.88 2.31
C ARG A 170 14.35 15.14 2.51
N THR A 171 13.10 15.17 2.03
CA THR A 171 12.20 16.31 2.17
C THR A 171 11.89 16.59 3.62
N VAL A 172 11.51 15.56 4.38
CA VAL A 172 11.19 15.65 5.80
C VAL A 172 12.34 16.22 6.59
N THR A 173 13.54 15.67 6.40
CA THR A 173 14.75 16.13 7.12
C THR A 173 15.11 17.57 6.77
N ASN A 174 15.23 17.89 5.48
CA ASN A 174 15.72 19.19 5.05
C ASN A 174 14.73 20.32 5.37
N VAL A 175 13.42 20.09 5.25
CA VAL A 175 12.42 21.11 5.63
C VAL A 175 12.45 21.37 7.14
N ALA A 176 12.60 20.33 7.96
CA ALA A 176 12.70 20.49 9.40
C ALA A 176 13.97 21.27 9.78
N GLU A 177 15.12 20.90 9.25
CA GLU A 177 16.40 21.55 9.51
C GLU A 177 16.40 23.02 9.09
N ALA A 178 15.82 23.36 7.94
CA ALA A 178 15.68 24.73 7.44
C ALA A 178 14.87 25.63 8.39
N ASN A 179 14.02 25.05 9.25
CA ASN A 179 13.21 25.75 10.25
C ASN A 179 13.75 25.60 11.69
N GLY A 180 14.94 25.04 11.88
CA GLY A 180 15.54 24.80 13.20
C GLY A 180 14.88 23.68 14.00
N ALA A 181 14.08 22.85 13.37
CA ALA A 181 13.48 21.65 13.92
C ALA A 181 14.28 20.39 13.51
N SER A 182 13.91 19.25 14.04
CA SER A 182 14.28 17.95 13.50
C SER A 182 13.06 17.16 13.09
N ALA A 183 13.21 16.29 12.10
CA ALA A 183 12.17 15.35 11.77
C ALA A 183 12.75 14.01 11.31
N ARG A 184 12.00 12.93 11.54
CA ARG A 184 12.37 11.59 11.07
C ARG A 184 11.21 10.90 10.38
N LEU A 185 11.55 10.13 9.35
CA LEU A 185 10.67 9.22 8.65
C LEU A 185 10.83 7.81 9.22
N GLU A 186 9.74 7.17 9.55
CA GLU A 186 9.69 5.76 9.95
C GLU A 186 8.76 5.02 8.97
N MET A 187 9.30 4.03 8.26
CA MET A 187 8.47 3.12 7.46
C MET A 187 7.88 2.06 8.38
N MET A 188 6.59 1.83 8.26
CA MET A 188 5.93 0.80 9.05
C MET A 188 6.22 -0.58 8.48
N PRO A 189 6.30 -1.63 9.34
CA PRO A 189 6.55 -3.00 8.90
C PRO A 189 5.41 -3.56 8.04
N ALA A 190 5.72 -4.61 7.29
CA ALA A 190 4.80 -5.39 6.46
C ALA A 190 4.15 -4.59 5.31
N PRO A 191 4.93 -4.05 4.37
CA PRO A 191 4.38 -3.48 3.15
C PRO A 191 3.73 -4.59 2.31
N ASN A 192 2.61 -4.27 1.66
CA ASN A 192 2.06 -5.15 0.63
C ASN A 192 2.81 -4.89 -0.69
N PRO A 193 3.40 -5.92 -1.31
CA PRO A 193 4.05 -5.77 -2.60
C PRO A 193 3.04 -5.45 -3.70
N VAL A 194 3.53 -5.02 -4.86
CA VAL A 194 2.72 -4.91 -6.08
C VAL A 194 2.16 -6.29 -6.43
N LEU A 195 0.86 -6.38 -6.66
CA LEU A 195 0.25 -7.57 -7.22
C LEU A 195 0.51 -7.59 -8.73
N GLU A 196 1.33 -8.52 -9.16
CA GLU A 196 1.72 -8.68 -10.56
C GLU A 196 1.22 -10.01 -11.11
N ASN A 197 0.45 -9.96 -12.18
CA ASN A 197 -0.07 -11.13 -12.86
C ASN A 197 0.88 -11.54 -13.99
N ASP A 198 1.28 -12.83 -14.01
CA ASP A 198 2.02 -13.41 -15.12
C ASP A 198 1.23 -13.26 -16.43
N PRO A 199 1.82 -12.68 -17.50
CA PRO A 199 1.09 -12.43 -18.74
C PRO A 199 0.58 -13.70 -19.45
N ALA A 200 1.35 -14.79 -19.42
CA ALA A 200 0.97 -16.03 -20.07
C ALA A 200 -0.16 -16.75 -19.31
N LEU A 201 -0.04 -16.78 -17.98
CA LEU A 201 -1.08 -17.35 -17.12
C LEU A 201 -2.37 -16.51 -17.19
N THR A 202 -2.24 -15.19 -17.26
CA THR A 202 -3.38 -14.27 -17.43
C THR A 202 -4.11 -14.51 -18.75
N ALA A 203 -3.39 -14.69 -19.85
CA ALA A 203 -4.00 -14.98 -21.15
C ALA A 203 -4.81 -16.28 -21.12
N ARG A 204 -4.29 -17.33 -20.50
CA ARG A 204 -5.00 -18.60 -20.32
C ARG A 204 -6.24 -18.46 -19.42
N ALA A 205 -6.13 -17.67 -18.35
CA ALA A 205 -7.26 -17.38 -17.47
C ALA A 205 -8.37 -16.63 -18.21
N VAL A 206 -8.01 -15.62 -19.02
CA VAL A 206 -8.97 -14.87 -19.87
C VAL A 206 -9.69 -15.78 -20.87
N GLU A 207 -8.97 -16.67 -21.53
CA GLU A 207 -9.58 -17.65 -22.44
C GLU A 207 -10.62 -18.54 -21.71
N SER A 208 -10.26 -19.04 -20.53
CA SER A 208 -11.16 -19.85 -19.70
C SER A 208 -12.38 -19.06 -19.21
N LEU A 209 -12.18 -17.81 -18.80
CA LEU A 209 -13.26 -16.92 -18.36
C LEU A 209 -14.25 -16.62 -19.49
N ARG A 210 -13.75 -16.36 -20.70
CA ARG A 210 -14.58 -16.10 -21.89
C ARG A 210 -15.47 -17.31 -22.29
N ALA A 211 -15.04 -18.51 -21.95
CA ALA A 211 -15.83 -19.70 -22.21
C ALA A 211 -17.04 -19.86 -21.27
N VAL A 212 -17.04 -19.23 -20.13
CA VAL A 212 -18.08 -19.38 -19.08
C VAL A 212 -18.85 -18.12 -18.75
N LEU A 213 -18.29 -16.94 -19.07
CA LEU A 213 -18.92 -15.65 -18.83
C LEU A 213 -19.72 -15.16 -20.05
N PRO A 214 -20.73 -14.28 -19.88
CA PRO A 214 -21.36 -13.57 -20.98
C PRO A 214 -20.32 -12.81 -21.82
N GLN A 215 -20.62 -12.52 -23.09
CA GLN A 215 -19.67 -11.85 -24.01
C GLN A 215 -19.07 -10.56 -23.46
N GLU A 216 -19.79 -9.83 -22.62
CA GLU A 216 -19.35 -8.58 -21.98
C GLU A 216 -18.77 -8.80 -20.56
N GLY A 217 -18.71 -10.05 -20.11
CA GLY A 217 -18.34 -10.38 -18.73
C GLY A 217 -16.83 -10.35 -18.42
N CYS A 218 -15.96 -10.33 -19.44
CA CYS A 218 -14.51 -10.24 -19.23
C CYS A 218 -14.01 -8.87 -19.67
N VAL A 219 -13.70 -8.01 -18.71
CA VAL A 219 -13.30 -6.61 -18.92
C VAL A 219 -11.81 -6.44 -18.62
N ALA A 220 -11.06 -5.78 -19.51
CA ALA A 220 -9.70 -5.38 -19.18
C ALA A 220 -9.71 -4.36 -18.06
N SER A 221 -8.93 -4.58 -16.98
CA SER A 221 -8.77 -3.60 -15.93
C SER A 221 -8.16 -2.33 -16.49
N ARG A 222 -8.77 -1.20 -16.16
CA ARG A 222 -8.18 0.13 -16.39
C ARG A 222 -7.47 0.55 -15.10
N ASN A 223 -6.32 1.18 -15.26
CA ASN A 223 -5.59 1.79 -14.13
C ASN A 223 -6.39 2.90 -13.47
#